data_b487d9e1acc68657c273915fbdc2d2d1
#
_entry.id   b487d9e1acc68657c273915fbdc2d2d1
#
_cell.length_a   1.000
_cell.length_b   1.000
_cell.length_c   1.000
_cell.angle_alpha   90.00
_cell.angle_beta   90.00
_cell.angle_gamma   90.00
#
_symmetry.space_group_name_H-M   'P 1'
#
loop_
_entity.id
_entity.type
_entity.pdbx_description
1 polymer ?
#
loop_
_entity_poly.entity_id
_entity_poly.type
_entity_poly.pdbx_seq_one_letter_code
_entity_poly.pdbx_strand_id
1 'polypeptide(L)'
;MALARINASCNRLIADVELGGRGGDGSLVRFEISLPNCARIGDTRFMGSLAVSFVVFVFVFSGAPAGMALRRALPEEHFGTDAKDTVRLAIGLIVTMTGLVLGMLVSSAKAYYDGQKNVVAEMATEVVILDSLLTIYGPEAKQTRIEARRFVEDAIDRIWPKEKAGVFQLKPKNNGGDVYAELQRLVPKNDTQVSAKAQITSLIVDLKKTYWLMFLESEQTSMSLPLLVVVTSWLVAIFISFGAFAPSNSTVMVTLVICAMAVSAAIFIIMEMYSPFSGILKISPVAVRDALSQMAADR
;
A
#
# COMPACT_ATOMS: atom_id res chain seq x y z
N MET A 1 -0.91 4.86 24.58
CA MET A 1 -1.80 3.92 25.31
C MET A 1 -2.94 3.33 24.47
N ALA A 2 -3.49 4.00 23.46
CA ALA A 2 -4.56 3.49 22.61
C ALA A 2 -4.11 2.36 21.65
N LEU A 3 -2.93 2.43 21.06
CA LEU A 3 -2.37 1.41 20.14
C LEU A 3 -2.06 0.07 20.83
N ALA A 4 -1.70 0.08 22.10
CA ALA A 4 -1.47 -1.14 22.89
C ALA A 4 -2.76 -1.94 23.19
N ARG A 5 -3.91 -1.26 23.27
CA ARG A 5 -5.21 -1.91 23.47
C ARG A 5 -5.77 -2.57 22.20
N ILE A 6 -5.45 -2.04 21.02
CA ILE A 6 -5.90 -2.60 19.73
C ILE A 6 -5.12 -3.89 19.44
N ASN A 7 -3.81 -3.91 19.72
CA ASN A 7 -2.99 -5.10 19.51
C ASN A 7 -3.30 -6.23 20.52
N ALA A 8 -3.68 -5.88 21.76
CA ALA A 8 -4.11 -6.85 22.78
C ALA A 8 -5.46 -7.50 22.47
N SER A 9 -6.39 -6.78 21.80
CA SER A 9 -7.66 -7.35 21.34
C SER A 9 -7.49 -8.32 20.17
N CYS A 10 -6.58 -8.03 19.24
CA CYS A 10 -6.32 -8.91 18.09
C CYS A 10 -5.62 -10.21 18.53
N ASN A 11 -4.66 -10.13 19.45
CA ASN A 11 -3.96 -11.32 19.98
C ASN A 11 -4.84 -12.22 20.87
N ARG A 12 -5.86 -11.69 21.54
CA ARG A 12 -6.83 -12.53 22.28
C ARG A 12 -7.73 -13.31 21.34
N LEU A 13 -8.12 -12.75 20.20
CA LEU A 13 -8.96 -13.44 19.21
C LEU A 13 -8.23 -14.60 18.51
N ILE A 14 -6.91 -14.53 18.36
CA ILE A 14 -6.09 -15.63 17.79
C ILE A 14 -5.89 -16.75 18.83
N ALA A 15 -5.79 -16.44 20.11
CA ALA A 15 -5.63 -17.43 21.17
C ALA A 15 -6.91 -18.24 21.46
N ASP A 16 -8.09 -17.65 21.26
CA ASP A 16 -9.37 -18.34 21.48
C ASP A 16 -9.73 -19.35 20.35
N VAL A 17 -9.08 -19.25 19.17
CA VAL A 17 -9.28 -20.18 18.04
C VAL A 17 -8.52 -21.51 18.23
N GLU A 18 -7.46 -21.55 19.02
CA GLU A 18 -6.63 -22.74 19.22
C GLU A 18 -7.09 -23.70 20.34
N LEU A 19 -8.10 -23.32 21.13
CA LEU A 19 -8.57 -24.10 22.28
C LEU A 19 -9.96 -24.77 22.10
N GLY A 20 -10.52 -24.78 20.90
CA GLY A 20 -11.77 -25.49 20.57
C GLY A 20 -11.56 -26.99 20.45
N GLY A 21 -11.49 -27.69 21.58
CA GLY A 21 -11.24 -29.11 21.68
C GLY A 21 -12.35 -29.99 21.09
N ARG A 22 -11.94 -31.16 20.64
CA ARG A 22 -12.72 -32.33 20.23
C ARG A 22 -13.92 -32.61 21.14
N GLY A 23 -15.10 -32.31 20.66
CA GLY A 23 -16.35 -32.93 21.15
C GLY A 23 -16.64 -34.17 20.31
N GLY A 24 -16.81 -35.31 20.94
CA GLY A 24 -17.01 -36.61 20.29
C GLY A 24 -18.47 -36.79 19.85
N ASP A 25 -18.87 -36.15 18.79
CA ASP A 25 -20.04 -36.56 18.02
C ASP A 25 -19.91 -35.91 16.61
N GLY A 26 -19.96 -36.75 15.58
CA GLY A 26 -19.56 -36.48 14.21
C GLY A 26 -20.39 -35.42 13.41
N SER A 27 -20.82 -34.34 14.03
CA SER A 27 -21.50 -33.22 13.37
C SER A 27 -20.53 -32.04 13.24
N LEU A 28 -20.19 -31.70 11.99
CA LEU A 28 -19.49 -30.46 11.62
C LEU A 28 -20.38 -29.26 11.99
N VAL A 29 -20.14 -28.69 13.18
CA VAL A 29 -20.72 -27.40 13.54
C VAL A 29 -20.00 -26.31 12.74
N ARG A 30 -20.65 -25.82 11.70
CA ARG A 30 -20.21 -24.65 10.94
C ARG A 30 -20.37 -23.42 11.80
N PHE A 31 -19.31 -23.01 12.46
CA PHE A 31 -19.26 -21.71 13.11
C PHE A 31 -19.17 -20.62 12.03
N GLU A 32 -20.30 -19.99 11.72
CA GLU A 32 -20.28 -18.68 11.03
C GLU A 32 -19.73 -17.64 12.01
N ILE A 33 -18.43 -17.37 11.91
CA ILE A 33 -17.85 -16.20 12.56
C ILE A 33 -18.33 -14.97 11.78
N SER A 34 -19.41 -14.38 12.25
CA SER A 34 -19.83 -13.04 11.87
C SER A 34 -18.77 -12.05 12.37
N LEU A 35 -17.80 -11.73 11.52
CA LEU A 35 -16.82 -10.68 11.79
C LEU A 35 -17.54 -9.33 11.79
N PRO A 36 -17.62 -8.62 12.92
CA PRO A 36 -18.20 -7.29 12.93
C PRO A 36 -17.29 -6.31 12.17
N ASN A 37 -17.84 -5.76 11.08
CA ASN A 37 -17.46 -4.50 10.46
C ASN A 37 -15.96 -4.18 10.29
N CYS A 38 -15.27 -4.85 9.37
CA CYS A 38 -14.09 -4.29 8.71
C CYS A 38 -14.42 -3.28 7.57
N ALA A 39 -15.58 -2.65 7.65
CA ALA A 39 -16.16 -1.84 6.56
C ALA A 39 -15.77 -0.36 6.57
N ARG A 40 -14.51 -0.01 6.97
CA ARG A 40 -14.10 1.41 6.99
C ARG A 40 -12.61 1.65 6.69
N ILE A 41 -12.00 0.88 5.81
CA ILE A 41 -10.52 0.92 5.64
C ILE A 41 -10.04 1.84 4.50
N GLY A 42 -10.87 2.20 3.53
CA GLY A 42 -10.46 3.06 2.40
C GLY A 42 -10.20 4.52 2.80
N ASP A 43 -11.10 5.14 3.55
CA ASP A 43 -10.90 6.49 4.12
C ASP A 43 -9.91 6.50 5.28
N THR A 44 -9.77 5.39 5.99
CA THR A 44 -8.87 5.27 7.14
C THR A 44 -7.40 5.17 6.73
N ARG A 45 -7.06 4.71 5.54
CA ARG A 45 -5.65 4.67 5.08
C ARG A 45 -5.13 6.05 4.71
N PHE A 46 -5.91 6.86 4.01
CA PHE A 46 -5.56 8.26 3.73
C PHE A 46 -5.51 9.11 5.00
N MET A 47 -6.50 8.97 5.87
CA MET A 47 -6.45 9.59 7.21
C MET A 47 -5.30 9.01 8.04
N GLY A 48 -4.89 7.76 7.80
CA GLY A 48 -3.75 7.11 8.42
C GLY A 48 -2.42 7.74 7.98
N SER A 49 -2.18 7.97 6.69
CA SER A 49 -0.94 8.59 6.19
C SER A 49 -0.83 10.06 6.61
N LEU A 50 -1.92 10.83 6.55
CA LEU A 50 -1.96 12.19 7.09
C LEU A 50 -1.74 12.23 8.60
N ALA A 51 -2.41 11.36 9.36
CA ALA A 51 -2.26 11.32 10.81
C ALA A 51 -0.84 10.94 11.23
N VAL A 52 -0.24 9.93 10.59
CA VAL A 52 1.16 9.55 10.87
C VAL A 52 2.11 10.68 10.51
N SER A 53 1.96 11.33 9.35
CA SER A 53 2.80 12.46 8.95
C SER A 53 2.66 13.65 9.89
N PHE A 54 1.44 13.92 10.37
CA PHE A 54 1.21 14.95 11.36
C PHE A 54 1.84 14.60 12.72
N VAL A 55 1.74 13.34 13.15
CA VAL A 55 2.42 12.87 14.37
C VAL A 55 3.92 13.02 14.24
N VAL A 56 4.50 12.62 13.10
CA VAL A 56 5.93 12.80 12.82
C VAL A 56 6.31 14.29 12.85
N PHE A 57 5.50 15.16 12.24
CA PHE A 57 5.71 16.62 12.31
C PHE A 57 5.78 17.12 13.74
N VAL A 58 4.78 16.74 14.56
CA VAL A 58 4.74 17.16 15.98
C VAL A 58 5.95 16.64 16.75
N PHE A 59 6.33 15.38 16.57
CA PHE A 59 7.51 14.79 17.23
C PHE A 59 8.80 15.47 16.80
N VAL A 60 9.02 15.64 15.51
CA VAL A 60 10.24 16.28 14.97
C VAL A 60 10.31 17.72 15.42
N PHE A 61 9.22 18.49 15.28
CA PHE A 61 9.19 19.89 15.67
C PHE A 61 9.35 20.06 17.19
N SER A 62 8.79 19.18 18.03
CA SER A 62 8.96 19.21 19.48
C SER A 62 10.42 19.06 19.94
N GLY A 63 11.27 18.48 19.09
CA GLY A 63 12.71 18.42 19.32
C GLY A 63 13.36 19.81 19.46
N ALA A 64 12.92 20.80 18.69
CA ALA A 64 13.50 22.15 18.76
C ALA A 64 13.23 22.86 20.09
N PRO A 65 11.99 23.01 20.60
CA PRO A 65 11.76 23.56 21.92
C PRO A 65 12.36 22.71 23.04
N ALA A 66 12.40 21.36 22.88
CA ALA A 66 13.07 20.50 23.86
C ALA A 66 14.59 20.80 23.92
N GLY A 67 15.24 21.01 22.79
CA GLY A 67 16.65 21.44 22.72
C GLY A 67 16.88 22.81 23.39
N MET A 68 15.98 23.78 23.17
CA MET A 68 16.05 25.09 23.84
C MET A 68 15.84 24.98 25.35
N ALA A 69 14.94 24.10 25.80
CA ALA A 69 14.75 23.83 27.23
C ALA A 69 16.00 23.16 27.83
N LEU A 70 16.57 22.19 27.12
CA LEU A 70 17.84 21.52 27.53
C LEU A 70 18.99 22.52 27.72
N ARG A 71 19.13 23.48 26.80
CA ARG A 71 20.11 24.55 26.91
C ARG A 71 19.95 25.41 28.18
N ARG A 72 18.69 25.65 28.60
CA ARG A 72 18.41 26.41 29.83
C ARG A 72 18.67 25.62 31.10
N ALA A 73 18.57 24.28 31.02
CA ALA A 73 18.76 23.39 32.17
C ALA A 73 20.21 22.99 32.40
N LEU A 74 21.09 23.09 31.40
CA LEU A 74 22.48 22.70 31.48
C LEU A 74 23.36 23.91 31.81
N PRO A 75 24.39 23.75 32.70
CA PRO A 75 25.39 24.80 32.99
C PRO A 75 26.15 25.21 31.73
N GLU A 76 26.52 26.49 31.64
CA GLU A 76 27.25 27.04 30.47
C GLU A 76 28.59 26.38 30.22
N GLU A 77 29.22 25.81 31.25
CA GLU A 77 30.51 25.08 31.16
C GLU A 77 30.47 23.90 30.17
N HIS A 78 29.29 23.27 29.98
CA HIS A 78 29.11 22.16 29.03
C HIS A 78 28.97 22.62 27.57
N PHE A 79 28.85 23.93 27.33
CA PHE A 79 28.72 24.53 26.00
C PHE A 79 30.01 25.18 25.50
N GLY A 80 31.17 24.72 25.98
CA GLY A 80 32.47 25.16 25.49
C GLY A 80 32.61 24.99 23.97
N THR A 81 33.54 25.72 23.34
CA THR A 81 33.79 25.68 21.89
C THR A 81 34.09 24.28 21.41
N ASP A 82 34.89 23.51 22.13
CA ASP A 82 35.31 22.14 21.77
C ASP A 82 34.16 21.16 21.84
N ALA A 83 33.24 21.29 22.82
CA ALA A 83 32.04 20.48 22.93
C ALA A 83 31.08 20.77 21.78
N LYS A 84 30.89 22.04 21.40
CA LYS A 84 30.06 22.45 20.26
C LYS A 84 30.54 21.86 18.93
N ASP A 85 31.84 21.87 18.70
CA ASP A 85 32.44 21.38 17.46
C ASP A 85 32.33 19.85 17.37
N THR A 86 32.54 19.14 18.48
CA THR A 86 32.36 17.69 18.55
C THR A 86 30.89 17.30 18.27
N VAL A 87 29.95 17.99 18.89
CA VAL A 87 28.50 17.72 18.67
C VAL A 87 28.08 18.04 17.23
N ARG A 88 28.59 19.13 16.63
CA ARG A 88 28.35 19.45 15.22
C ARG A 88 28.82 18.35 14.29
N LEU A 89 29.99 17.78 14.51
CA LEU A 89 30.52 16.67 13.71
C LEU A 89 29.64 15.41 13.87
N ALA A 90 29.25 15.06 15.09
CA ALA A 90 28.38 13.91 15.35
C ALA A 90 26.99 14.06 14.69
N ILE A 91 26.40 15.26 14.78
CA ILE A 91 25.13 15.57 14.14
C ILE A 91 25.28 15.54 12.62
N GLY A 92 26.35 16.07 12.06
CA GLY A 92 26.66 16.00 10.65
C GLY A 92 26.63 14.56 10.12
N LEU A 93 27.19 13.62 10.89
CA LEU A 93 27.11 12.18 10.56
C LEU A 93 25.67 11.66 10.57
N ILE A 94 24.88 12.00 11.60
CA ILE A 94 23.47 11.56 11.69
C ILE A 94 22.65 12.18 10.55
N VAL A 95 22.88 13.44 10.19
CA VAL A 95 22.20 14.13 9.07
C VAL A 95 22.48 13.41 7.74
N THR A 96 23.75 13.08 7.48
CA THR A 96 24.12 12.37 6.24
C THR A 96 23.50 10.97 6.18
N MET A 97 23.51 10.22 7.27
CA MET A 97 22.87 8.91 7.37
C MET A 97 21.35 9.02 7.20
N THR A 98 20.73 10.00 7.84
CA THR A 98 19.28 10.23 7.72
C THR A 98 18.91 10.55 6.27
N GLY A 99 19.68 11.41 5.60
CA GLY A 99 19.46 11.75 4.19
C GLY A 99 19.59 10.55 3.27
N LEU A 100 20.61 9.70 3.49
CA LEU A 100 20.81 8.48 2.72
C LEU A 100 19.65 7.49 2.91
N VAL A 101 19.23 7.26 4.14
CA VAL A 101 18.12 6.33 4.45
C VAL A 101 16.80 6.87 3.92
N LEU A 102 16.52 8.17 4.04
CA LEU A 102 15.32 8.78 3.42
C LEU A 102 15.35 8.66 1.90
N GLY A 103 16.50 8.88 1.25
CA GLY A 103 16.65 8.69 -0.19
C GLY A 103 16.39 7.24 -0.61
N MET A 104 16.87 6.27 0.15
CA MET A 104 16.59 4.85 -0.06
C MET A 104 15.09 4.53 0.11
N LEU A 105 14.44 5.11 1.12
CA LEU A 105 13.00 4.93 1.35
C LEU A 105 12.17 5.49 0.20
N VAL A 106 12.47 6.69 -0.28
CA VAL A 106 11.81 7.29 -1.44
C VAL A 106 12.00 6.42 -2.69
N SER A 107 13.24 5.96 -2.94
CA SER A 107 13.53 5.08 -4.08
C SER A 107 12.76 3.77 -4.02
N SER A 108 12.72 3.13 -2.85
CA SER A 108 11.97 1.89 -2.63
C SER A 108 10.46 2.08 -2.80
N ALA A 109 9.90 3.15 -2.22
CA ALA A 109 8.48 3.47 -2.34
C ALA A 109 8.09 3.75 -3.80
N LYS A 110 8.96 4.49 -4.52
CA LYS A 110 8.76 4.77 -5.95
C LYS A 110 8.83 3.49 -6.79
N ALA A 111 9.81 2.63 -6.54
CA ALA A 111 9.94 1.37 -7.26
C ALA A 111 8.71 0.47 -7.06
N TYR A 112 8.18 0.41 -5.82
CA TYR A 112 6.94 -0.30 -5.52
C TYR A 112 5.75 0.28 -6.28
N TYR A 113 5.57 1.61 -6.23
CA TYR A 113 4.49 2.31 -6.94
C TYR A 113 4.55 2.10 -8.45
N ASP A 114 5.74 2.26 -9.06
CA ASP A 114 5.95 2.06 -10.49
C ASP A 114 5.72 0.59 -10.88
N GLY A 115 6.13 -0.36 -10.02
CA GLY A 115 5.84 -1.79 -10.18
C GLY A 115 4.34 -2.06 -10.27
N GLN A 116 3.55 -1.55 -9.33
CA GLN A 116 2.09 -1.72 -9.34
C GLN A 116 1.43 -1.05 -10.57
N LYS A 117 1.95 0.10 -10.99
CA LYS A 117 1.49 0.76 -12.23
C LYS A 117 1.74 -0.10 -13.47
N ASN A 118 2.91 -0.74 -13.55
CA ASN A 118 3.24 -1.64 -14.66
C ASN A 118 2.36 -2.88 -14.66
N VAL A 119 2.08 -3.47 -13.51
CA VAL A 119 1.15 -4.60 -13.36
C VAL A 119 -0.24 -4.25 -13.88
N VAL A 120 -0.76 -3.05 -13.58
CA VAL A 120 -2.06 -2.59 -14.12
C VAL A 120 -2.02 -2.43 -15.64
N ALA A 121 -0.92 -1.93 -16.21
CA ALA A 121 -0.76 -1.80 -17.66
C ALA A 121 -0.66 -3.16 -18.35
N GLU A 122 0.04 -4.13 -17.74
CA GLU A 122 0.15 -5.51 -18.21
C GLU A 122 -1.24 -6.19 -18.22
N MET A 123 -2.00 -6.09 -17.13
CA MET A 123 -3.38 -6.59 -17.08
C MET A 123 -4.26 -6.00 -18.18
N ALA A 124 -4.15 -4.69 -18.47
CA ALA A 124 -4.91 -4.05 -19.54
C ALA A 124 -4.54 -4.64 -20.92
N THR A 125 -3.25 -4.88 -21.14
CA THR A 125 -2.75 -5.49 -22.39
C THR A 125 -3.23 -6.93 -22.53
N GLU A 126 -3.17 -7.72 -21.46
CA GLU A 126 -3.66 -9.10 -21.44
C GLU A 126 -5.15 -9.20 -21.73
N VAL A 127 -5.96 -8.24 -21.25
CA VAL A 127 -7.40 -8.16 -21.53
C VAL A 127 -7.65 -7.91 -23.04
N VAL A 128 -6.90 -7.02 -23.68
CA VAL A 128 -6.99 -6.75 -25.13
C VAL A 128 -6.61 -7.98 -25.94
N ILE A 129 -5.52 -8.66 -25.59
CA ILE A 129 -5.08 -9.87 -26.25
C ILE A 129 -6.11 -10.99 -26.09
N LEU A 130 -6.66 -11.15 -24.89
CA LEU A 130 -7.70 -12.13 -24.59
C LEU A 130 -8.94 -11.93 -25.49
N ASP A 131 -9.38 -10.68 -25.64
CA ASP A 131 -10.53 -10.35 -26.49
C ASP A 131 -10.26 -10.67 -27.97
N SER A 132 -9.06 -10.33 -28.44
CA SER A 132 -8.62 -10.64 -29.81
C SER A 132 -8.59 -12.15 -30.08
N LEU A 133 -8.08 -12.95 -29.15
CA LEU A 133 -8.05 -14.41 -29.28
C LEU A 133 -9.45 -15.04 -29.22
N LEU A 134 -10.34 -14.53 -28.39
CA LEU A 134 -11.74 -14.96 -28.34
C LEU A 134 -12.48 -14.64 -29.65
N THR A 135 -12.16 -13.52 -30.28
CA THR A 135 -12.68 -13.14 -31.59
C THR A 135 -12.17 -14.07 -32.69
N ILE A 136 -10.87 -14.41 -32.67
CA ILE A 136 -10.25 -15.37 -33.61
C ILE A 136 -10.83 -16.77 -33.44
N TYR A 137 -11.16 -17.18 -32.21
CA TYR A 137 -11.77 -18.49 -31.95
C TYR A 137 -13.12 -18.61 -32.64
N GLY A 138 -13.90 -17.52 -32.69
CA GLY A 138 -15.14 -17.46 -33.45
C GLY A 138 -16.40 -17.36 -32.56
N PRO A 139 -17.58 -17.45 -33.18
CA PRO A 139 -18.86 -17.21 -32.51
C PRO A 139 -19.18 -18.21 -31.38
N GLU A 140 -18.55 -19.37 -31.36
CA GLU A 140 -18.67 -20.34 -30.28
C GLU A 140 -18.15 -19.84 -28.95
N ALA A 141 -17.17 -18.93 -28.97
CA ALA A 141 -16.57 -18.31 -27.78
C ALA A 141 -17.39 -17.15 -27.20
N LYS A 142 -18.55 -16.81 -27.77
CA LYS A 142 -19.38 -15.67 -27.34
C LYS A 142 -19.69 -15.70 -25.84
N GLN A 143 -20.06 -16.84 -25.30
CA GLN A 143 -20.37 -16.97 -23.87
C GLN A 143 -19.12 -16.79 -23.01
N THR A 144 -18.01 -17.40 -23.42
CA THR A 144 -16.70 -17.23 -22.74
C THR A 144 -16.26 -15.76 -22.73
N ARG A 145 -16.49 -15.01 -23.83
CA ARG A 145 -16.21 -13.57 -23.93
C ARG A 145 -17.06 -12.76 -22.94
N ILE A 146 -18.35 -13.09 -22.79
CA ILE A 146 -19.24 -12.43 -21.82
C ILE A 146 -18.75 -12.66 -20.37
N GLU A 147 -18.39 -13.89 -20.05
CA GLU A 147 -17.90 -14.22 -18.69
C GLU A 147 -16.53 -13.61 -18.43
N ALA A 148 -15.62 -13.58 -19.42
CA ALA A 148 -14.33 -12.90 -19.31
C ALA A 148 -14.51 -11.39 -19.05
N ARG A 149 -15.41 -10.74 -19.77
CA ARG A 149 -15.76 -9.34 -19.55
C ARG A 149 -16.29 -9.09 -18.14
N ARG A 150 -17.23 -9.90 -17.66
CA ARG A 150 -17.76 -9.80 -16.28
C ARG A 150 -16.67 -9.97 -15.23
N PHE A 151 -15.74 -10.91 -15.47
CA PHE A 151 -14.61 -11.11 -14.58
C PHE A 151 -13.72 -9.85 -14.47
N VAL A 152 -13.43 -9.19 -15.60
CA VAL A 152 -12.65 -7.95 -15.63
C VAL A 152 -13.42 -6.79 -15.00
N GLU A 153 -14.73 -6.64 -15.28
CA GLU A 153 -15.60 -5.63 -14.64
C GLU A 153 -15.61 -5.78 -13.12
N ASP A 154 -15.80 -7.00 -12.63
CA ASP A 154 -15.75 -7.31 -11.20
C ASP A 154 -14.38 -7.02 -10.57
N ALA A 155 -13.29 -7.29 -11.28
CA ALA A 155 -11.94 -6.98 -10.83
C ALA A 155 -11.72 -5.46 -10.72
N ILE A 156 -12.14 -4.69 -11.73
CA ILE A 156 -12.05 -3.22 -11.71
C ILE A 156 -12.85 -2.64 -10.54
N ASP A 157 -14.09 -3.06 -10.34
CA ASP A 157 -14.95 -2.51 -9.27
C ASP A 157 -14.42 -2.85 -7.85
N ARG A 158 -13.58 -3.89 -7.73
CA ARG A 158 -12.93 -4.25 -6.46
C ARG A 158 -11.63 -3.51 -6.22
N ILE A 159 -10.80 -3.37 -7.27
CA ILE A 159 -9.53 -2.63 -7.18
C ILE A 159 -9.80 -1.13 -7.03
N TRP A 160 -10.81 -0.61 -7.73
CA TRP A 160 -11.22 0.81 -7.68
C TRP A 160 -12.70 0.94 -7.32
N PRO A 161 -13.09 0.73 -6.05
CA PRO A 161 -14.49 0.87 -5.64
C PRO A 161 -14.99 2.28 -5.93
N LYS A 162 -16.14 2.38 -6.59
CA LYS A 162 -16.83 3.66 -6.82
C LYS A 162 -17.13 4.31 -5.47
N GLU A 163 -16.92 5.60 -5.35
CA GLU A 163 -16.89 6.42 -4.12
C GLU A 163 -17.99 6.20 -3.06
N LYS A 164 -19.03 5.43 -3.35
CA LYS A 164 -20.16 5.17 -2.44
C LYS A 164 -20.11 3.82 -1.70
N ALA A 165 -19.19 2.94 -2.00
CA ALA A 165 -19.08 1.61 -1.39
C ALA A 165 -17.87 1.43 -0.47
N GLY A 166 -17.03 2.42 -0.30
CA GLY A 166 -16.18 2.69 0.87
C GLY A 166 -15.12 1.67 1.28
N VAL A 167 -14.87 0.57 0.59
CA VAL A 167 -13.83 -0.38 1.02
C VAL A 167 -13.16 -1.03 -0.18
N PHE A 168 -11.87 -0.72 -0.33
CA PHE A 168 -10.97 -1.47 -1.19
C PHE A 168 -10.92 -2.94 -0.72
N GLN A 169 -11.56 -3.83 -1.47
CA GLN A 169 -11.55 -5.27 -1.20
C GLN A 169 -10.86 -5.98 -2.35
N LEU A 170 -9.56 -6.16 -2.25
CA LEU A 170 -8.81 -7.01 -3.17
C LEU A 170 -9.13 -8.51 -3.00
N LYS A 171 -9.87 -8.90 -1.96
CA LYS A 171 -10.13 -10.32 -1.70
C LYS A 171 -10.83 -10.96 -2.91
N PRO A 172 -10.15 -11.85 -3.64
CA PRO A 172 -10.70 -12.46 -4.83
C PRO A 172 -11.95 -13.26 -4.45
N LYS A 173 -13.06 -12.95 -5.10
CA LYS A 173 -14.21 -13.83 -5.11
C LYS A 173 -13.98 -14.88 -6.20
N ASN A 174 -14.39 -16.10 -5.99
CA ASN A 174 -14.09 -17.27 -6.84
C ASN A 174 -14.69 -17.21 -8.28
N ASN A 175 -15.12 -16.04 -8.76
CA ASN A 175 -15.78 -15.86 -10.05
C ASN A 175 -14.91 -16.19 -11.28
N GLY A 176 -13.61 -16.24 -11.13
CA GLY A 176 -12.73 -16.67 -12.22
C GLY A 176 -12.80 -18.18 -12.51
N GLY A 177 -13.54 -18.97 -11.72
CA GLY A 177 -13.86 -20.37 -12.02
C GLY A 177 -14.81 -20.49 -13.20
N ASP A 178 -15.72 -19.53 -13.36
CA ASP A 178 -16.76 -19.56 -14.37
C ASP A 178 -16.17 -19.36 -15.78
N VAL A 179 -15.24 -18.42 -15.95
CA VAL A 179 -14.54 -18.19 -17.24
C VAL A 179 -13.74 -19.41 -17.66
N TYR A 180 -13.02 -20.04 -16.73
CA TYR A 180 -12.24 -21.24 -17.02
C TYR A 180 -13.13 -22.43 -17.34
N ALA A 181 -14.23 -22.60 -16.63
CA ALA A 181 -15.21 -23.67 -16.87
C ALA A 181 -15.88 -23.52 -18.26
N GLU A 182 -16.28 -22.31 -18.63
CA GLU A 182 -16.83 -22.03 -19.97
C GLU A 182 -15.80 -22.29 -21.07
N LEU A 183 -14.55 -21.88 -20.86
CA LEU A 183 -13.46 -22.16 -21.81
C LEU A 183 -13.24 -23.67 -22.01
N GLN A 184 -13.34 -24.48 -20.96
CA GLN A 184 -13.20 -25.94 -21.07
C GLN A 184 -14.34 -26.60 -21.90
N ARG A 185 -15.53 -26.01 -21.90
CA ARG A 185 -16.68 -26.50 -22.70
C ARG A 185 -16.51 -26.26 -24.22
N LEU A 186 -15.60 -25.35 -24.61
CA LEU A 186 -15.34 -25.11 -26.02
C LEU A 186 -14.66 -26.32 -26.65
N VAL A 187 -15.20 -26.83 -27.74
CA VAL A 187 -14.64 -27.93 -28.53
C VAL A 187 -14.04 -27.34 -29.82
N PRO A 188 -12.70 -27.30 -29.95
CA PRO A 188 -12.06 -26.79 -31.15
C PRO A 188 -12.41 -27.65 -32.38
N LYS A 189 -12.68 -27.01 -33.53
CA LYS A 189 -13.02 -27.67 -34.79
C LYS A 189 -11.86 -27.67 -35.79
N ASN A 190 -10.84 -26.87 -35.57
CA ASN A 190 -9.67 -26.72 -36.43
C ASN A 190 -8.40 -26.38 -35.61
N ASP A 191 -7.25 -26.48 -36.22
CA ASP A 191 -5.94 -26.25 -35.57
C ASP A 191 -5.77 -24.81 -35.07
N THR A 192 -6.37 -23.82 -35.75
CA THR A 192 -6.38 -22.43 -35.31
C THR A 192 -7.12 -22.27 -33.98
N GLN A 193 -8.28 -22.93 -33.83
CA GLN A 193 -9.06 -22.92 -32.58
C GLN A 193 -8.36 -23.70 -31.45
N VAL A 194 -7.62 -24.77 -31.77
CA VAL A 194 -6.80 -25.48 -30.78
C VAL A 194 -5.72 -24.56 -30.23
N SER A 195 -4.98 -23.88 -31.12
CA SER A 195 -3.92 -22.93 -30.74
C SER A 195 -4.50 -21.74 -29.94
N ALA A 196 -5.60 -21.15 -30.41
CA ALA A 196 -6.26 -20.04 -29.72
C ALA A 196 -6.75 -20.46 -28.33
N LYS A 197 -7.38 -21.64 -28.18
CA LYS A 197 -7.83 -22.14 -26.85
C LYS A 197 -6.66 -22.31 -25.89
N ALA A 198 -5.51 -22.81 -26.34
CA ALA A 198 -4.34 -22.97 -25.51
C ALA A 198 -3.81 -21.60 -25.01
N GLN A 199 -3.71 -20.60 -25.89
CA GLN A 199 -3.28 -19.26 -25.55
C GLN A 199 -4.27 -18.55 -24.62
N ILE A 200 -5.58 -18.65 -24.86
CA ILE A 200 -6.65 -18.11 -23.98
C ILE A 200 -6.55 -18.73 -22.59
N THR A 201 -6.29 -20.04 -22.51
CA THR A 201 -6.13 -20.73 -21.22
C THR A 201 -4.96 -20.18 -20.44
N SER A 202 -3.81 -19.98 -21.08
CA SER A 202 -2.61 -19.38 -20.46
C SER A 202 -2.92 -17.98 -19.96
N LEU A 203 -3.48 -17.10 -20.78
CA LEU A 203 -3.83 -15.72 -20.40
C LEU A 203 -4.79 -15.64 -19.22
N ILE A 204 -5.82 -16.50 -19.17
CA ILE A 204 -6.75 -16.52 -18.04
C ILE A 204 -6.04 -16.93 -16.73
N VAL A 205 -5.11 -17.87 -16.82
CA VAL A 205 -4.30 -18.29 -15.65
C VAL A 205 -3.35 -17.18 -15.24
N ASP A 206 -2.70 -16.51 -16.20
CA ASP A 206 -1.75 -15.40 -15.94
C ASP A 206 -2.49 -14.20 -15.33
N LEU A 207 -3.62 -13.78 -15.89
CA LEU A 207 -4.49 -12.74 -15.31
C LEU A 207 -4.91 -13.05 -13.86
N LYS A 208 -5.29 -14.28 -13.58
CA LYS A 208 -5.62 -14.70 -12.22
C LYS A 208 -4.43 -14.64 -11.29
N LYS A 209 -3.26 -15.13 -11.75
CA LYS A 209 -2.02 -15.09 -10.99
C LYS A 209 -1.62 -13.66 -10.67
N THR A 210 -1.63 -12.77 -11.67
CA THR A 210 -1.31 -11.35 -11.53
C THR A 210 -2.23 -10.67 -10.52
N TYR A 211 -3.54 -10.92 -10.61
CA TYR A 211 -4.52 -10.39 -9.66
C TYR A 211 -4.26 -10.88 -8.22
N TRP A 212 -3.95 -12.19 -8.04
CA TRP A 212 -3.62 -12.75 -6.72
C TRP A 212 -2.30 -12.21 -6.15
N LEU A 213 -1.27 -12.05 -6.99
CA LEU A 213 0.01 -11.46 -6.56
C LEU A 213 -0.19 -10.00 -6.11
N MET A 214 -0.96 -9.23 -6.87
CA MET A 214 -1.31 -7.85 -6.51
C MET A 214 -2.04 -7.77 -5.16
N PHE A 215 -2.94 -8.72 -4.90
CA PHE A 215 -3.62 -8.85 -3.61
C PHE A 215 -2.65 -9.15 -2.47
N LEU A 216 -1.81 -10.18 -2.62
CA LEU A 216 -0.85 -10.59 -1.59
C LEU A 216 0.18 -9.50 -1.31
N GLU A 217 0.70 -8.85 -2.34
CA GLU A 217 1.64 -7.74 -2.18
C GLU A 217 1.00 -6.55 -1.45
N SER A 218 -0.25 -6.22 -1.75
CA SER A 218 -0.95 -5.12 -1.07
C SER A 218 -1.21 -5.36 0.42
N GLU A 219 -1.32 -6.62 0.84
CA GLU A 219 -1.46 -6.99 2.25
C GLU A 219 -0.11 -7.02 2.99
N GLN A 220 0.95 -7.45 2.31
CA GLN A 220 2.27 -7.65 2.93
C GLN A 220 3.16 -6.42 2.87
N THR A 221 3.00 -5.58 1.84
CA THR A 221 3.84 -4.41 1.63
C THR A 221 3.29 -3.22 2.41
N SER A 222 3.67 -3.14 3.67
CA SER A 222 3.53 -1.92 4.47
C SER A 222 4.92 -1.34 4.74
N MET A 223 5.01 -0.01 4.81
CA MET A 223 6.24 0.65 5.25
C MET A 223 6.70 0.02 6.57
N SER A 224 7.96 -0.36 6.63
CA SER A 224 8.54 -0.96 7.83
C SER A 224 8.47 0.03 9.01
N LEU A 225 7.53 -0.19 9.93
CA LEU A 225 7.38 0.63 11.14
C LEU A 225 8.68 0.82 11.91
N PRO A 226 9.54 -0.22 12.12
CA PRO A 226 10.82 -0.03 12.77
C PRO A 226 11.71 0.99 12.08
N LEU A 227 11.75 1.00 10.75
CA LEU A 227 12.56 1.93 9.98
C LEU A 227 12.05 3.37 10.09
N LEU A 228 10.72 3.56 10.06
CA LEU A 228 10.10 4.86 10.30
C LEU A 228 10.44 5.40 11.69
N VAL A 229 10.39 4.56 12.72
CA VAL A 229 10.73 4.94 14.10
C VAL A 229 12.20 5.36 14.20
N VAL A 230 13.12 4.60 13.60
CA VAL A 230 14.55 4.93 13.60
C VAL A 230 14.80 6.27 12.92
N VAL A 231 14.27 6.48 11.70
CA VAL A 231 14.44 7.74 10.97
C VAL A 231 13.84 8.92 11.75
N THR A 232 12.64 8.75 12.31
CA THR A 232 11.99 9.78 13.12
C THR A 232 12.81 10.11 14.36
N SER A 233 13.40 9.12 15.05
CA SER A 233 14.25 9.35 16.22
C SER A 233 15.52 10.14 15.86
N TRP A 234 16.15 9.86 14.71
CA TRP A 234 17.29 10.61 14.22
C TRP A 234 16.92 12.06 13.90
N LEU A 235 15.77 12.26 13.25
CA LEU A 235 15.26 13.61 12.98
C LEU A 235 15.00 14.39 14.27
N VAL A 236 14.38 13.78 15.27
CA VAL A 236 14.17 14.40 16.59
C VAL A 236 15.51 14.79 17.22
N ALA A 237 16.53 13.91 17.19
CA ALA A 237 17.86 14.19 17.71
C ALA A 237 18.52 15.39 17.00
N ILE A 238 18.39 15.49 15.68
CA ILE A 238 18.88 16.63 14.88
C ILE A 238 18.18 17.92 15.32
N PHE A 239 16.85 17.89 15.48
CA PHE A 239 16.07 19.09 15.89
C PHE A 239 16.35 19.50 17.34
N ILE A 240 16.56 18.56 18.26
CA ILE A 240 17.00 18.83 19.61
C ILE A 240 18.34 19.60 19.57
N SER A 241 19.27 19.15 18.75
CA SER A 241 20.57 19.75 18.61
C SER A 241 20.49 21.15 18.01
N PHE A 242 19.68 21.37 16.98
CA PHE A 242 19.46 22.71 16.46
C PHE A 242 18.85 23.62 17.53
N GLY A 243 17.88 23.16 18.32
CA GLY A 243 17.30 23.91 19.42
C GLY A 243 18.30 24.26 20.53
N ALA A 244 19.21 23.33 20.84
CA ALA A 244 20.23 23.54 21.89
C ALA A 244 21.32 24.54 21.48
N PHE A 245 21.75 24.55 20.22
CA PHE A 245 22.90 25.37 19.76
C PHE A 245 22.51 26.61 18.96
N ALA A 246 21.26 26.72 18.47
CA ALA A 246 20.80 27.90 17.76
C ALA A 246 20.43 29.06 18.71
N PRO A 247 20.62 30.31 18.29
CA PRO A 247 20.08 31.46 19.02
C PRO A 247 18.54 31.42 18.97
N SER A 248 17.89 31.77 20.09
CA SER A 248 16.44 31.78 20.23
C SER A 248 15.79 32.99 19.52
N ASN A 249 15.96 33.09 18.20
CA ASN A 249 15.38 34.11 17.34
C ASN A 249 14.16 33.58 16.58
N SER A 250 13.19 34.47 16.35
CA SER A 250 11.94 34.13 15.58
C SER A 250 12.27 33.57 14.18
N THR A 251 13.32 34.10 13.52
CA THR A 251 13.76 33.62 12.19
C THR A 251 14.18 32.14 12.23
N VAL A 252 14.96 31.75 13.27
CA VAL A 252 15.39 30.36 13.46
C VAL A 252 14.19 29.46 13.70
N MET A 253 13.22 29.89 14.50
CA MET A 253 12.00 29.12 14.76
C MET A 253 11.18 28.89 13.47
N VAL A 254 10.98 29.92 12.65
CA VAL A 254 10.28 29.80 11.37
C VAL A 254 11.01 28.83 10.44
N THR A 255 12.34 28.93 10.36
CA THR A 255 13.14 28.00 9.55
C THR A 255 12.99 26.55 10.01
N LEU A 256 13.02 26.30 11.32
CA LEU A 256 12.84 24.95 11.87
C LEU A 256 11.41 24.39 11.60
N VAL A 257 10.37 25.24 11.66
CA VAL A 257 9.01 24.83 11.26
C VAL A 257 8.98 24.42 9.79
N ILE A 258 9.57 25.22 8.91
CA ILE A 258 9.63 24.92 7.46
C ILE A 258 10.37 23.59 7.23
N CYS A 259 11.50 23.38 7.87
CA CYS A 259 12.26 22.13 7.77
C CYS A 259 11.44 20.92 8.29
N ALA A 260 10.77 21.05 9.43
CA ALA A 260 9.91 19.99 9.97
C ALA A 260 8.75 19.66 9.02
N MET A 261 8.12 20.69 8.42
CA MET A 261 7.08 20.50 7.40
C MET A 261 7.61 19.78 6.16
N ALA A 262 8.77 20.17 5.66
CA ALA A 262 9.39 19.54 4.49
C ALA A 262 9.67 18.05 4.70
N VAL A 263 10.24 17.70 5.85
CA VAL A 263 10.51 16.29 6.19
C VAL A 263 9.22 15.50 6.37
N SER A 264 8.22 16.06 7.05
CA SER A 264 6.91 15.41 7.22
C SER A 264 6.17 15.20 5.90
N ALA A 265 6.29 16.17 4.97
CA ALA A 265 5.75 16.05 3.62
C ALA A 265 6.46 14.93 2.83
N ALA A 266 7.77 14.76 2.97
CA ALA A 266 8.50 13.66 2.35
C ALA A 266 8.02 12.30 2.88
N ILE A 267 7.84 12.15 4.19
CA ILE A 267 7.30 10.93 4.81
C ILE A 267 5.86 10.67 4.34
N PHE A 268 5.05 11.73 4.22
CA PHE A 268 3.70 11.62 3.67
C PHE A 268 3.69 11.03 2.25
N ILE A 269 4.53 11.57 1.36
CA ILE A 269 4.65 11.08 -0.03
C ILE A 269 5.11 9.62 -0.06
N ILE A 270 6.07 9.24 0.77
CA ILE A 270 6.53 7.85 0.89
C ILE A 270 5.36 6.94 1.27
N MET A 271 4.55 7.33 2.26
CA MET A 271 3.40 6.53 2.70
C MET A 271 2.30 6.43 1.64
N GLU A 272 2.04 7.52 0.91
CA GLU A 272 1.09 7.52 -0.20
C GLU A 272 1.52 6.58 -1.34
N MET A 273 2.82 6.52 -1.65
CA MET A 273 3.36 5.60 -2.66
C MET A 273 3.20 4.12 -2.27
N TYR A 274 3.19 3.80 -0.97
CA TYR A 274 2.87 2.45 -0.48
C TYR A 274 1.37 2.12 -0.47
N SER A 275 0.52 3.08 -0.90
CA SER A 275 -0.94 2.88 -1.01
C SER A 275 -1.45 3.20 -2.43
N PRO A 276 -0.98 2.48 -3.48
CA PRO A 276 -1.12 2.87 -4.88
C PRO A 276 -2.56 2.84 -5.42
N PHE A 277 -3.51 2.22 -4.72
CA PHE A 277 -4.92 2.14 -5.11
C PHE A 277 -5.84 3.02 -4.26
N SER A 278 -5.28 3.71 -3.26
CA SER A 278 -6.02 4.61 -2.36
C SER A 278 -5.22 5.91 -2.15
N GLY A 279 -5.85 6.97 -1.65
CA GLY A 279 -5.20 8.24 -1.38
C GLY A 279 -5.10 9.19 -2.57
N ILE A 280 -4.15 10.13 -2.52
CA ILE A 280 -3.96 11.18 -3.55
C ILE A 280 -3.23 10.63 -4.77
N LEU A 281 -2.20 9.80 -4.56
CA LEU A 281 -1.36 9.23 -5.63
C LEU A 281 -1.91 7.90 -6.15
N LYS A 282 -3.23 7.81 -6.37
CA LYS A 282 -3.84 6.56 -6.85
C LYS A 282 -3.56 6.30 -8.32
N ILE A 283 -3.28 5.04 -8.66
CA ILE A 283 -3.16 4.57 -10.04
C ILE A 283 -4.54 4.62 -10.70
N SER A 284 -4.61 5.19 -11.91
CA SER A 284 -5.86 5.33 -12.64
C SER A 284 -6.33 4.00 -13.26
N PRO A 285 -7.63 3.67 -13.19
CA PRO A 285 -8.21 2.50 -13.85
C PRO A 285 -8.41 2.69 -15.37
N VAL A 286 -8.04 3.85 -15.93
CA VAL A 286 -8.35 4.22 -17.33
C VAL A 286 -7.85 3.16 -18.30
N ALA A 287 -6.62 2.69 -18.21
CA ALA A 287 -6.07 1.70 -19.11
C ALA A 287 -6.90 0.40 -19.18
N VAL A 288 -7.31 -0.12 -18.03
CA VAL A 288 -8.11 -1.38 -17.97
C VAL A 288 -9.56 -1.12 -18.42
N ARG A 289 -10.11 0.07 -18.13
CA ARG A 289 -11.45 0.45 -18.61
C ARG A 289 -11.50 0.65 -20.12
N ASP A 290 -10.45 1.22 -20.70
CA ASP A 290 -10.33 1.39 -22.16
C ASP A 290 -10.23 0.03 -22.84
N ALA A 291 -9.43 -0.90 -22.31
CA ALA A 291 -9.38 -2.28 -22.77
C ALA A 291 -10.75 -2.95 -22.72
N LEU A 292 -11.49 -2.77 -21.61
CA LEU A 292 -12.84 -3.30 -21.45
C LEU A 292 -13.84 -2.69 -22.44
N SER A 293 -13.71 -1.40 -22.76
CA SER A 293 -14.56 -0.71 -23.73
C SER A 293 -14.36 -1.23 -25.15
N GLN A 294 -13.14 -1.63 -25.51
CA GLN A 294 -12.84 -2.28 -26.80
C GLN A 294 -13.54 -3.63 -26.91
N MET A 295 -13.55 -4.45 -25.83
CA MET A 295 -14.34 -5.70 -25.80
C MET A 295 -15.85 -5.49 -26.06
N ALA A 296 -16.37 -4.26 -25.85
CA ALA A 296 -17.78 -3.94 -26.05
C ALA A 296 -18.10 -3.43 -27.46
N ALA A 297 -17.13 -2.84 -28.15
CA ALA A 297 -17.34 -2.17 -29.43
C ALA A 297 -17.50 -3.13 -30.61
N ASP A 298 -16.96 -4.35 -30.50
CA ASP A 298 -17.05 -5.41 -31.55
C ASP A 298 -18.33 -6.28 -31.45
N ARG A 299 -19.48 -5.63 -31.40
CA ARG A 299 -20.81 -6.31 -31.48
C ARG A 299 -21.32 -6.35 -32.88
#